data_4d4107b4f823ea31fed3d47c69b849dc
#
_entry.id   4d4107b4f823ea31fed3d47c69b849dc
#
_cell.length_a   1.000
_cell.length_b   1.000
_cell.length_c   1.000
_cell.angle_alpha   90.00
_cell.angle_beta   90.00
_cell.angle_gamma   90.00
#
_symmetry.space_group_name_H-M   'P 1'
#
loop_
_entity.id
_entity.type
_entity.pdbx_description
1 polymer ?
#
loop_
_entity_poly.entity_id
_entity_poly.type
_entity_poly.pdbx_seq_one_letter_code
_entity_poly.pdbx_strand_id
1 'polypeptide(L)'
;MRFWDSSALIPLLTEEETTGVMTDLFRRDRNIVVAFITPVEVTSALWRKAGVNADLRRLAERRYAVIEANWTVIDECDRALNLAKRFSSVHRLRAGDAIQLACAVLAISNAGELPFVASDQDLMAAARAEGLTVLS
;
A
#
# COMPACT_ATOMS: atom_id res chain seq x y z
N MET A 1 10.55 -9.66 -0.34
CA MET A 1 9.30 -9.24 0.33
C MET A 1 9.32 -7.72 0.47
N ARG A 2 8.19 -7.05 0.23
CA ARG A 2 8.06 -5.59 0.29
C ARG A 2 6.72 -5.20 0.88
N PHE A 3 6.70 -4.10 1.64
CA PHE A 3 5.44 -3.50 2.07
C PHE A 3 4.90 -2.60 0.96
N TRP A 4 3.65 -2.80 0.60
CA TRP A 4 2.97 -2.05 -0.47
C TRP A 4 1.84 -1.21 0.10
N ASP A 5 1.97 0.10 -0.06
CA ASP A 5 0.87 1.02 0.18
C ASP A 5 -0.20 0.89 -0.91
N SER A 6 -1.43 1.22 -0.59
CA SER A 6 -2.56 1.18 -1.52
C SER A 6 -2.32 2.00 -2.80
N SER A 7 -1.64 3.15 -2.70
CA SER A 7 -1.32 3.99 -3.86
C SER A 7 -0.41 3.31 -4.88
N ALA A 8 0.43 2.37 -4.45
CA ALA A 8 1.31 1.59 -5.32
C ALA A 8 0.65 0.31 -5.87
N LEU A 9 -0.37 -0.20 -5.21
CA LEU A 9 -1.13 -1.38 -5.68
C LEU A 9 -2.13 -1.03 -6.79
N ILE A 10 -2.78 0.12 -6.71
CA ILE A 10 -3.81 0.53 -7.66
C ILE A 10 -3.29 0.57 -9.10
N PRO A 11 -2.06 1.07 -9.40
CA PRO A 11 -1.49 1.02 -10.74
C PRO A 11 -1.27 -0.39 -11.31
N LEU A 12 -1.21 -1.42 -10.45
CA LEU A 12 -1.18 -2.82 -10.91
C LEU A 12 -2.55 -3.32 -11.38
N LEU A 13 -3.62 -2.66 -10.97
CA LEU A 13 -5.01 -3.08 -11.20
C LEU A 13 -5.67 -2.26 -12.32
N THR A 14 -5.34 -0.98 -12.40
CA THR A 14 -5.85 -0.03 -13.39
C THR A 14 -4.69 0.69 -14.08
N GLU A 15 -4.89 1.12 -15.32
CA GLU A 15 -3.87 1.85 -16.08
C GLU A 15 -3.65 3.24 -15.52
N GLU A 16 -2.42 3.55 -15.14
CA GLU A 16 -1.96 4.84 -14.62
C GLU A 16 -0.55 5.16 -15.12
N GLU A 17 -0.10 6.39 -14.92
CA GLU A 17 1.26 6.81 -15.28
C GLU A 17 2.34 5.93 -14.63
N THR A 18 2.12 5.51 -13.39
CA THR A 18 3.08 4.70 -12.63
C THR A 18 2.96 3.19 -12.87
N THR A 19 2.01 2.71 -13.69
CA THR A 19 1.76 1.28 -13.93
C THR A 19 3.02 0.52 -14.36
N GLY A 20 3.81 1.10 -15.26
CA GLY A 20 5.04 0.45 -15.74
C GLY A 20 6.04 0.20 -14.60
N VAL A 21 6.32 1.22 -13.82
CA VAL A 21 7.26 1.15 -12.68
C VAL A 21 6.77 0.17 -11.61
N MET A 22 5.50 0.26 -11.23
CA MET A 22 4.92 -0.62 -10.20
C MET A 22 4.89 -2.08 -10.67
N THR A 23 4.60 -2.31 -11.96
CA THR A 23 4.65 -3.65 -12.55
C THR A 23 6.06 -4.24 -12.51
N ASP A 24 7.09 -3.45 -12.80
CA ASP A 24 8.48 -3.90 -12.74
C ASP A 24 8.93 -4.19 -11.30
N LEU A 25 8.52 -3.37 -10.33
CA LEU A 25 8.76 -3.64 -8.91
C LEU A 25 8.10 -4.94 -8.47
N PHE A 26 6.84 -5.16 -8.87
CA PHE A 26 6.09 -6.38 -8.56
C PHE A 26 6.70 -7.62 -9.21
N ARG A 27 7.19 -7.54 -10.45
CA ARG A 27 7.84 -8.68 -11.14
C ARG A 27 9.13 -9.11 -10.47
N ARG A 28 9.89 -8.16 -9.90
CA ARG A 28 11.16 -8.43 -9.21
C ARG A 28 10.96 -9.12 -7.86
N ASP A 29 9.85 -8.85 -7.19
CA ASP A 29 9.51 -9.48 -5.91
C ASP A 29 7.99 -9.46 -5.71
N ARG A 30 7.39 -10.65 -5.78
CA ARG A 30 5.95 -10.85 -5.68
C ARG A 30 5.43 -11.05 -4.26
N ASN A 31 6.33 -11.09 -3.28
CA ASN A 31 5.94 -11.22 -1.88
C ASN A 31 5.46 -9.87 -1.35
N ILE A 32 4.17 -9.70 -1.28
CA ILE A 32 3.49 -8.47 -0.85
C ILE A 32 3.13 -8.54 0.62
N VAL A 33 3.44 -7.48 1.35
CA VAL A 33 2.93 -7.20 2.69
C VAL A 33 2.08 -5.94 2.63
N VAL A 34 0.93 -5.94 3.27
CA VAL A 34 -0.03 -4.83 3.25
C VAL A 34 -0.59 -4.52 4.64
N ALA A 35 -1.13 -3.33 4.82
CA ALA A 35 -1.90 -2.96 6.01
C ALA A 35 -3.29 -3.61 6.00
N PHE A 36 -3.86 -3.81 7.19
CA PHE A 36 -5.23 -4.33 7.36
C PHE A 36 -6.31 -3.47 6.69
N ILE A 37 -6.04 -2.17 6.46
CA ILE A 37 -6.97 -1.27 5.77
C ILE A 37 -6.87 -1.35 4.23
N THR A 38 -5.79 -1.92 3.70
CA THR A 38 -5.52 -1.96 2.26
C THR A 38 -6.68 -2.58 1.44
N PRO A 39 -7.33 -3.67 1.87
CA PRO A 39 -8.46 -4.23 1.11
C PRO A 39 -9.58 -3.21 0.89
N VAL A 40 -9.90 -2.42 1.92
CA VAL A 40 -10.96 -1.39 1.84
C VAL A 40 -10.54 -0.23 0.95
N GLU A 41 -9.31 0.25 1.07
CA GLU A 41 -8.79 1.35 0.26
C GLU A 41 -8.72 0.99 -1.21
N VAL A 42 -8.20 -0.20 -1.55
CA VAL A 42 -8.13 -0.69 -2.92
C VAL A 42 -9.52 -0.87 -3.51
N THR A 43 -10.44 -1.51 -2.80
CA THR A 43 -11.83 -1.66 -3.23
C THR A 43 -12.49 -0.32 -3.50
N SER A 44 -12.36 0.63 -2.58
CA SER A 44 -12.89 1.99 -2.73
C SER A 44 -12.30 2.71 -3.96
N ALA A 45 -11.00 2.59 -4.18
CA ALA A 45 -10.33 3.20 -5.32
C ALA A 45 -10.78 2.59 -6.66
N LEU A 46 -10.91 1.26 -6.73
CA LEU A 46 -11.39 0.56 -7.93
C LEU A 46 -12.80 1.01 -8.32
N TRP A 47 -13.71 1.11 -7.36
CA TRP A 47 -15.07 1.58 -7.62
C TRP A 47 -15.10 3.03 -8.12
N ARG A 48 -14.28 3.90 -7.56
CA ARG A 48 -14.19 5.30 -8.02
C ARG A 48 -13.60 5.44 -9.42
N LYS A 49 -12.58 4.63 -9.76
CA LYS A 49 -11.87 4.71 -11.04
C LYS A 49 -12.61 4.00 -12.17
N ALA A 50 -13.07 2.79 -11.94
CA ALA A 50 -13.80 2.02 -12.95
C ALA A 50 -15.21 2.58 -13.19
N GLY A 51 -15.81 3.25 -12.18
CA GLY A 51 -17.12 3.86 -12.28
C GLY A 51 -18.17 2.87 -12.80
N VAL A 52 -18.89 3.29 -13.83
CA VAL A 52 -19.93 2.47 -14.51
C VAL A 52 -19.37 1.52 -15.59
N ASN A 53 -18.07 1.57 -15.88
CA ASN A 53 -17.48 0.71 -16.89
C ASN A 53 -17.28 -0.71 -16.33
N ALA A 54 -18.24 -1.60 -16.64
CA ALA A 54 -18.26 -2.97 -16.13
C ALA A 54 -17.08 -3.82 -16.60
N ASP A 55 -16.52 -3.57 -17.79
CA ASP A 55 -15.40 -4.35 -18.33
C ASP A 55 -14.09 -4.00 -17.63
N LEU A 56 -13.82 -2.72 -17.45
CA LEU A 56 -12.66 -2.25 -16.67
C LEU A 56 -12.73 -2.74 -15.24
N ARG A 57 -13.89 -2.68 -14.61
CA ARG A 57 -14.09 -3.17 -13.26
C ARG A 57 -13.81 -4.67 -13.15
N ARG A 58 -14.39 -5.50 -14.01
CA ARG A 58 -14.15 -6.94 -14.01
C ARG A 58 -12.68 -7.31 -14.22
N LEU A 59 -11.99 -6.57 -15.08
CA LEU A 59 -10.54 -6.78 -15.28
C LEU A 59 -9.75 -6.44 -14.02
N ALA A 60 -10.05 -5.31 -13.40
CA ALA A 60 -9.39 -4.86 -12.16
C ALA A 60 -9.67 -5.83 -10.99
N GLU A 61 -10.91 -6.29 -10.83
CA GLU A 61 -11.30 -7.27 -9.82
C GLU A 61 -10.57 -8.61 -9.98
N ARG A 62 -10.40 -9.09 -11.23
CA ARG A 62 -9.61 -10.31 -11.49
C ARG A 62 -8.14 -10.15 -11.14
N ARG A 63 -7.53 -9.01 -11.48
CA ARG A 63 -6.14 -8.70 -11.11
C ARG A 63 -6.00 -8.60 -9.60
N TYR A 64 -6.95 -7.93 -8.95
CA TYR A 64 -6.99 -7.80 -7.49
C TYR A 64 -7.03 -9.14 -6.80
N ALA A 65 -7.92 -10.05 -7.21
CA ALA A 65 -8.03 -11.38 -6.63
C ALA A 65 -6.72 -12.18 -6.69
N VAL A 66 -5.94 -12.05 -7.78
CA VAL A 66 -4.63 -12.70 -7.92
C VAL A 66 -3.61 -12.13 -6.92
N ILE A 67 -3.62 -10.82 -6.71
CA ILE A 67 -2.71 -10.16 -5.77
C ILE A 67 -3.11 -10.48 -4.32
N GLU A 68 -4.40 -10.36 -4.00
CA GLU A 68 -4.95 -10.60 -2.67
C GLU A 68 -4.69 -12.04 -2.18
N ALA A 69 -4.77 -13.02 -3.06
CA ALA A 69 -4.53 -14.42 -2.73
C ALA A 69 -3.09 -14.72 -2.23
N ASN A 70 -2.15 -13.79 -2.47
CA ASN A 70 -0.73 -14.01 -2.21
C ASN A 70 -0.10 -12.97 -1.28
N TRP A 71 -0.86 -12.05 -0.72
CA TRP A 71 -0.31 -11.05 0.19
C TRP A 71 -0.37 -11.48 1.66
N THR A 72 0.48 -10.87 2.47
CA THR A 72 0.46 -10.99 3.92
C THR A 72 -0.10 -9.70 4.52
N VAL A 73 -1.08 -9.81 5.39
CA VAL A 73 -1.71 -8.65 6.04
C VAL A 73 -1.09 -8.42 7.41
N ILE A 74 -0.71 -7.18 7.70
CA ILE A 74 -0.36 -6.74 9.05
C ILE A 74 -1.66 -6.34 9.75
N ASP A 75 -2.05 -7.10 10.77
CA ASP A 75 -3.33 -6.99 11.48
C ASP A 75 -3.18 -6.58 12.96
N GLU A 76 -2.04 -6.09 13.36
CA GLU A 76 -1.78 -5.55 14.70
C GLU A 76 -2.49 -4.19 14.90
N CYS A 77 -3.82 -4.19 14.79
CA CYS A 77 -4.65 -2.99 14.68
C CYS A 77 -4.42 -1.98 15.80
N ASP A 78 -4.43 -2.43 17.06
CA ASP A 78 -4.27 -1.51 18.20
C ASP A 78 -2.91 -0.83 18.22
N ARG A 79 -1.84 -1.59 17.93
CA ARG A 79 -0.48 -1.04 17.84
C ARG A 79 -0.36 -0.08 16.68
N ALA A 80 -0.89 -0.44 15.52
CA ALA A 80 -0.88 0.39 14.32
C ALA A 80 -1.63 1.70 14.54
N LEU A 81 -2.83 1.67 15.15
CA LEU A 81 -3.61 2.87 15.44
C LEU A 81 -2.92 3.80 16.42
N ASN A 82 -2.27 3.26 17.47
CA ASN A 82 -1.51 4.07 18.40
C ASN A 82 -0.30 4.78 17.73
N LEU A 83 0.41 4.05 16.88
CA LEU A 83 1.55 4.60 16.13
C LEU A 83 1.08 5.62 15.07
N ALA A 84 -0.03 5.33 14.39
CA ALA A 84 -0.62 6.22 13.40
C ALA A 84 -1.05 7.58 13.97
N LYS A 85 -1.56 7.62 15.20
CA LYS A 85 -1.84 8.90 15.90
C LYS A 85 -0.60 9.78 15.99
N ARG A 86 0.55 9.18 16.33
CA ARG A 86 1.84 9.90 16.34
C ARG A 86 2.19 10.40 14.95
N PHE A 87 2.13 9.55 13.93
CA PHE A 87 2.50 9.89 12.55
C PHE A 87 1.59 10.96 11.95
N SER A 88 0.28 10.93 12.27
CA SER A 88 -0.66 11.98 11.85
C SER A 88 -0.25 13.35 12.37
N SER A 89 0.26 13.44 13.59
CA SER A 89 0.67 14.73 14.16
C SER A 89 2.08 15.14 13.73
N VAL A 90 3.04 14.23 13.72
CA VAL A 90 4.46 14.53 13.40
C VAL A 90 4.64 14.80 11.91
N HIS A 91 4.04 14.01 11.05
CA HIS A 91 4.19 14.10 9.58
C HIS A 91 3.01 14.78 8.90
N ARG A 92 1.97 15.15 9.63
CA ARG A 92 0.73 15.75 9.10
C ARG A 92 0.03 14.87 8.05
N LEU A 93 0.15 13.57 8.21
CA LEU A 93 -0.46 12.60 7.30
C LEU A 93 -1.97 12.50 7.51
N ARG A 94 -2.69 12.16 6.45
CA ARG A 94 -4.08 11.72 6.52
C ARG A 94 -4.17 10.40 7.28
N ALA A 95 -5.34 10.10 7.83
CA ALA A 95 -5.54 8.92 8.67
C ALA A 95 -5.14 7.60 7.98
N GLY A 96 -5.53 7.40 6.74
CA GLY A 96 -5.15 6.22 5.95
C GLY A 96 -3.65 6.08 5.79
N ASP A 97 -2.98 7.15 5.34
CA ASP A 97 -1.52 7.19 5.12
C ASP A 97 -0.75 6.94 6.42
N ALA A 98 -1.23 7.51 7.53
CA ALA A 98 -0.63 7.29 8.85
C ALA A 98 -0.76 5.82 9.30
N ILE A 99 -1.88 5.16 9.02
CA ILE A 99 -2.08 3.73 9.31
C ILE A 99 -1.20 2.86 8.40
N GLN A 100 -1.09 3.18 7.11
CA GLN A 100 -0.21 2.49 6.17
C GLN A 100 1.25 2.54 6.65
N LEU A 101 1.75 3.73 7.01
CA LEU A 101 3.09 3.90 7.53
C LEU A 101 3.30 3.14 8.86
N ALA A 102 2.31 3.18 9.76
CA ALA A 102 2.37 2.46 11.02
C ALA A 102 2.49 0.95 10.82
N CYS A 103 1.68 0.38 9.93
CA CYS A 103 1.75 -1.04 9.58
C CYS A 103 3.11 -1.41 8.95
N ALA A 104 3.67 -0.55 8.10
CA ALA A 104 5.00 -0.76 7.51
C ALA A 104 6.09 -0.81 8.59
N VAL A 105 6.08 0.12 9.54
CA VAL A 105 7.04 0.16 10.67
C VAL A 105 6.91 -1.10 11.55
N LEU A 106 5.69 -1.55 11.83
CA LEU A 106 5.47 -2.79 12.57
C LEU A 106 5.96 -4.03 11.82
N ALA A 107 5.72 -4.08 10.50
CA ALA A 107 6.19 -5.16 9.65
C ALA A 107 7.73 -5.28 9.66
N ILE A 108 8.45 -4.15 9.60
CA ILE A 108 9.91 -4.12 9.68
C ILE A 108 10.40 -4.62 11.03
N SER A 109 9.77 -4.23 12.12
CA SER A 109 10.13 -4.69 13.46
C SER A 109 10.06 -6.22 13.59
N ASN A 110 9.20 -6.86 12.80
CA ASN A 110 9.02 -8.32 12.81
C ASN A 110 9.89 -9.05 11.78
N ALA A 111 10.21 -8.42 10.64
CA ALA A 111 10.87 -9.07 9.50
C ALA A 111 12.31 -8.58 9.23
N GLY A 112 12.78 -7.56 9.93
CA GLY A 112 14.05 -6.90 9.64
C GLY A 112 13.91 -5.90 8.50
N GLU A 113 14.71 -6.00 7.45
CA GLU A 113 14.64 -5.07 6.32
C GLU A 113 13.43 -5.37 5.41
N LEU A 114 12.57 -4.37 5.19
CA LEU A 114 11.38 -4.47 4.35
C LEU A 114 11.20 -3.16 3.58
N PRO A 115 11.55 -3.10 2.29
CA PRO A 115 11.34 -1.90 1.48
C PRO A 115 9.87 -1.52 1.40
N PHE A 116 9.60 -0.22 1.48
CA PHE A 116 8.28 0.39 1.40
C PHE A 116 8.00 0.89 -0.03
N VAL A 117 6.93 0.42 -0.64
CA VAL A 117 6.53 0.81 -2.00
C VAL A 117 5.30 1.71 -1.93
N ALA A 118 5.41 2.93 -2.44
CA ALA A 118 4.33 3.91 -2.48
C ALA A 118 4.50 4.84 -3.69
N SER A 119 3.45 5.52 -4.07
CA SER A 119 3.46 6.58 -5.09
C SER A 119 3.07 7.96 -4.55
N ASP A 120 2.52 8.04 -3.34
CA ASP A 120 2.20 9.29 -2.67
C ASP A 120 3.45 9.97 -2.11
N GLN A 121 3.70 11.23 -2.50
CA GLN A 121 4.93 11.97 -2.16
C GLN A 121 5.04 12.27 -0.67
N ASP A 122 3.94 12.66 -0.03
CA ASP A 122 3.94 13.02 1.40
C ASP A 122 4.18 11.76 2.25
N LEU A 123 3.53 10.65 1.89
CA LEU A 123 3.73 9.37 2.54
C LEU A 123 5.15 8.84 2.36
N MET A 124 5.72 8.96 1.16
CA MET A 124 7.12 8.57 0.90
C MET A 124 8.11 9.40 1.71
N ALA A 125 7.88 10.71 1.84
CA ALA A 125 8.72 11.58 2.64
C ALA A 125 8.67 11.20 4.12
N ALA A 126 7.49 10.92 4.66
CA ALA A 126 7.29 10.46 6.03
C ALA A 126 7.97 9.10 6.27
N ALA A 127 7.82 8.16 5.33
CA ALA A 127 8.46 6.84 5.41
C ALA A 127 10.00 6.95 5.48
N ARG A 128 10.60 7.80 4.64
CA ARG A 128 12.05 8.06 4.71
C ARG A 128 12.47 8.69 6.03
N ALA A 129 11.67 9.61 6.58
CA ALA A 129 11.93 10.24 7.87
C ALA A 129 11.89 9.24 9.04
N GLU A 130 11.06 8.19 8.94
CA GLU A 130 11.02 7.07 9.89
C GLU A 130 12.08 5.99 9.59
N GLY A 131 12.97 6.21 8.63
CA GLY A 131 14.11 5.33 8.33
C GLY A 131 13.80 4.16 7.37
N LEU A 132 12.66 4.19 6.68
CA LEU A 132 12.32 3.15 5.71
C LEU A 132 13.04 3.34 4.38
N THR A 133 13.47 2.24 3.76
CA THR A 133 13.91 2.24 2.36
C THR A 133 12.69 2.32 1.46
N VAL A 134 12.55 3.42 0.71
CA VAL A 134 11.38 3.69 -0.14
C VAL A 134 11.68 3.42 -1.59
N LEU A 135 10.79 2.67 -2.25
CA LEU A 135 10.77 2.40 -3.69
C LEU A 135 9.54 3.05 -4.34
N SER A 136 9.72 3.64 -5.51
CA SER A 136 8.65 4.29 -6.28
C SER A 136 8.91 4.19 -7.77
#